data_cfa019cd550f54c4acc82a9a72db6635
#
_entry.id   cfa019cd550f54c4acc82a9a72db6635
#
_cell.length_a   1.000
_cell.length_b   1.000
_cell.length_c   1.000
_cell.angle_alpha   90.00
_cell.angle_beta   90.00
_cell.angle_gamma   90.00
#
_symmetry.space_group_name_H-M   'P 1'
#
loop_
_entity.id
_entity.type
_entity.pdbx_description
1 polymer ?
#
loop_
_entity_poly.entity_id
_entity_poly.type
_entity_poly.pdbx_seq_one_letter_code
_entity_poly.pdbx_strand_id
1 'polypeptide(L)'
;MLTRRAVDPGHVAALGALQVRPDQRDLVSANVLTLAEVPVEPGGHVWGLWSGGVPIGLMAMIEPAQVRHGGPYHDPWAAYLWRLMIAADHQGRGYGASAIGMAIATAHDWRAPRLLLGVSDAPHSYRGFYERFGFRDTGLVEQHDRLMVLDLADTPQHLVTE
;
A
#
# COMPACT_ATOMS: atom_id res chain seq x y z
N MET A 1 -18.33 1.89 -4.76
CA MET A 1 -17.33 0.93 -5.21
C MET A 1 -15.98 1.64 -5.34
N LEU A 2 -14.88 1.05 -4.85
CA LEU A 2 -13.54 1.58 -5.00
C LEU A 2 -12.99 1.21 -6.39
N THR A 3 -12.36 2.18 -7.05
CA THR A 3 -11.61 1.98 -8.30
C THR A 3 -10.23 2.58 -8.17
N ARG A 4 -9.25 2.05 -8.90
CA ARG A 4 -7.92 2.65 -9.02
C ARG A 4 -7.71 3.20 -10.43
N ARG A 5 -7.00 4.31 -10.53
CA ARG A 5 -6.63 4.92 -11.81
C ARG A 5 -5.17 5.34 -11.75
N ALA A 6 -4.47 5.19 -12.87
CA ALA A 6 -3.15 5.77 -13.02
C ALA A 6 -3.20 7.28 -12.77
N VAL A 7 -2.18 7.80 -12.14
CA VAL A 7 -2.09 9.25 -11.89
C VAL A 7 -1.73 9.96 -13.20
N ASP A 8 -2.51 10.95 -13.55
CA ASP A 8 -2.22 11.87 -14.66
C ASP A 8 -2.03 13.31 -14.16
N PRO A 9 -1.48 14.21 -14.99
CA PRO A 9 -1.24 15.59 -14.55
C PRO A 9 -2.47 16.32 -14.02
N GLY A 10 -3.66 16.01 -14.51
CA GLY A 10 -4.91 16.63 -14.06
C GLY A 10 -5.35 16.21 -12.67
N HIS A 11 -4.81 15.09 -12.16
CA HIS A 11 -5.19 14.54 -10.86
C HIS A 11 -4.17 14.85 -9.74
N VAL A 12 -2.96 15.29 -10.07
CA VAL A 12 -1.87 15.46 -9.10
C VAL A 12 -2.26 16.39 -7.94
N ALA A 13 -2.87 17.53 -8.24
CA ALA A 13 -3.26 18.50 -7.21
C ALA A 13 -4.32 17.92 -6.25
N ALA A 14 -5.35 17.26 -6.78
CA ALA A 14 -6.43 16.70 -5.97
C ALA A 14 -5.93 15.53 -5.11
N LEU A 15 -5.13 14.62 -5.67
CA LEU A 15 -4.55 13.49 -4.94
C LEU A 15 -3.51 13.95 -3.92
N GLY A 16 -2.70 14.96 -4.25
CA GLY A 16 -1.70 15.54 -3.35
C GLY A 16 -2.30 16.22 -2.13
N ALA A 17 -3.49 16.79 -2.28
CA ALA A 17 -4.21 17.48 -1.20
C ALA A 17 -4.89 16.55 -0.20
N LEU A 18 -5.08 15.26 -0.52
CA LEU A 18 -5.71 14.31 0.38
C LEU A 18 -4.85 14.10 1.64
N GLN A 19 -5.49 14.07 2.79
CA GLN A 19 -4.82 13.90 4.08
C GLN A 19 -5.53 12.83 4.91
N VAL A 20 -4.73 12.07 5.65
CA VAL A 20 -5.22 11.20 6.73
C VAL A 20 -5.62 12.05 7.94
N ARG A 21 -6.26 11.44 8.94
CA ARG A 21 -6.55 12.14 10.21
C ARG A 21 -5.26 12.65 10.86
N PRO A 22 -5.33 13.73 11.66
CA PRO A 22 -4.15 14.31 12.32
C PRO A 22 -3.34 13.30 13.15
N ASP A 23 -4.02 12.35 13.82
CA ASP A 23 -3.40 11.30 14.63
C ASP A 23 -2.70 10.19 13.81
N GLN A 24 -2.80 10.23 12.50
CA GLN A 24 -2.21 9.26 11.57
C GLN A 24 -1.06 9.84 10.73
N ARG A 25 -0.76 11.12 10.87
CA ARG A 25 0.21 11.82 10.00
C ARG A 25 1.64 11.30 10.13
N ASP A 26 1.96 10.66 11.25
CA ASP A 26 3.25 10.01 11.50
C ASP A 26 3.32 8.56 10.97
N LEU A 27 2.20 8.01 10.51
CA LEU A 27 2.11 6.61 10.06
C LEU A 27 2.29 6.46 8.54
N VAL A 28 2.15 7.52 7.75
CA VAL A 28 2.26 7.49 6.30
C VAL A 28 2.81 8.82 5.78
N SER A 29 3.64 8.76 4.75
CA SER A 29 4.18 9.95 4.09
C SER A 29 3.08 10.76 3.40
N ALA A 30 3.26 12.08 3.35
CA ALA A 30 2.36 12.96 2.61
C ALA A 30 2.27 12.54 1.14
N ASN A 31 1.08 12.65 0.55
CA ASN A 31 0.84 12.23 -0.83
C ASN A 31 1.71 12.96 -1.85
N VAL A 32 2.02 14.23 -1.62
CA VAL A 32 2.92 14.98 -2.52
C VAL A 32 4.30 14.35 -2.60
N LEU A 33 4.82 13.81 -1.49
CA LEU A 33 6.09 13.10 -1.47
C LEU A 33 5.98 11.76 -2.23
N THR A 34 4.92 11.00 -1.99
CA THR A 34 4.66 9.75 -2.72
C THR A 34 4.57 9.98 -4.23
N LEU A 35 3.85 11.02 -4.66
CA LEU A 35 3.71 11.38 -6.06
C LEU A 35 5.02 11.84 -6.71
N ALA A 36 5.95 12.38 -5.93
CA ALA A 36 7.28 12.76 -6.40
C ALA A 36 8.26 11.57 -6.44
N GLU A 37 8.23 10.69 -5.45
CA GLU A 37 9.21 9.60 -5.30
C GLU A 37 8.90 8.40 -6.18
N VAL A 38 7.63 7.98 -6.23
CA VAL A 38 7.26 6.72 -6.90
C VAL A 38 7.54 6.71 -8.40
N PRO A 39 7.30 7.79 -9.17
CA PRO A 39 7.58 7.79 -10.60
C PRO A 39 9.07 7.64 -10.95
N VAL A 40 9.97 7.97 -10.04
CA VAL A 40 11.43 7.85 -10.26
C VAL A 40 12.02 6.60 -9.62
N GLU A 41 11.22 5.86 -8.85
CA GLU A 41 11.64 4.58 -8.29
C GLU A 41 11.52 3.47 -9.33
N PRO A 42 12.60 2.71 -9.63
CA PRO A 42 12.52 1.59 -10.57
C PRO A 42 11.45 0.57 -10.13
N GLY A 43 10.53 0.24 -11.05
CA GLY A 43 9.41 -0.66 -10.77
C GLY A 43 8.31 -0.07 -9.88
N GLY A 44 8.39 1.23 -9.58
CA GLY A 44 7.38 1.93 -8.78
C GLY A 44 6.11 2.23 -9.57
N HIS A 45 4.97 1.95 -8.97
CA HIS A 45 3.64 2.26 -9.51
C HIS A 45 2.83 3.03 -8.47
N VAL A 46 2.15 4.08 -8.91
CA VAL A 46 1.24 4.84 -8.06
C VAL A 46 -0.13 4.97 -8.74
N TRP A 47 -1.18 4.76 -7.94
CA TRP A 47 -2.57 4.90 -8.38
C TRP A 47 -3.34 5.80 -7.43
N GLY A 48 -4.15 6.66 -7.99
CA GLY A 48 -5.22 7.30 -7.25
C GLY A 48 -6.33 6.29 -6.97
N LEU A 49 -6.91 6.34 -5.78
CA LEU A 49 -8.07 5.56 -5.37
C LEU A 49 -9.32 6.46 -5.42
N TRP A 50 -10.37 5.97 -6.07
CA TRP A 50 -11.56 6.75 -6.40
C TRP A 50 -12.84 6.05 -5.99
N SER A 51 -13.81 6.81 -5.55
CA SER A 51 -15.18 6.33 -5.30
C SER A 51 -16.18 7.36 -5.83
N GLY A 52 -17.12 6.91 -6.69
CA GLY A 52 -18.12 7.80 -7.28
C GLY A 52 -17.54 9.00 -8.02
N GLY A 53 -16.36 8.87 -8.65
CA GLY A 53 -15.70 9.98 -9.34
C GLY A 53 -14.91 10.93 -8.45
N VAL A 54 -14.88 10.71 -7.14
CA VAL A 54 -14.15 11.51 -6.15
C VAL A 54 -12.84 10.81 -5.78
N PRO A 55 -11.68 11.51 -5.75
CA PRO A 55 -10.44 10.94 -5.26
C PRO A 55 -10.52 10.77 -3.74
N ILE A 56 -10.21 9.60 -3.23
CA ILE A 56 -10.35 9.28 -1.81
C ILE A 56 -9.10 8.70 -1.17
N GLY A 57 -8.08 8.41 -1.96
CA GLY A 57 -6.85 7.81 -1.44
C GLY A 57 -5.77 7.65 -2.48
N LEU A 58 -4.68 7.05 -2.06
CA LEU A 58 -3.50 6.80 -2.87
C LEU A 58 -2.91 5.43 -2.51
N MET A 59 -2.43 4.70 -3.51
CA MET A 59 -1.73 3.43 -3.33
C MET A 59 -0.47 3.41 -4.19
N ALA A 60 0.65 2.99 -3.61
CA ALA A 60 1.90 2.80 -4.32
C ALA A 60 2.49 1.42 -4.04
N MET A 61 2.99 0.78 -5.10
CA MET A 61 3.61 -0.55 -5.02
C MET A 61 4.89 -0.58 -5.86
N ILE A 62 5.79 -1.51 -5.51
CA ILE A 62 7.01 -1.79 -6.26
C ILE A 62 6.96 -3.22 -6.77
N GLU A 63 7.30 -3.42 -8.05
CA GLU A 63 7.38 -4.74 -8.68
C GLU A 63 8.45 -5.62 -8.06
N PRO A 64 8.29 -6.96 -8.11
CA PRO A 64 9.36 -7.90 -7.79
C PRO A 64 10.63 -7.62 -8.60
N ALA A 65 11.79 -7.98 -8.05
CA ALA A 65 13.12 -7.75 -8.60
C ALA A 65 13.57 -6.28 -8.67
N GLN A 66 12.66 -5.31 -8.53
CA GLN A 66 12.99 -3.88 -8.47
C GLN A 66 13.07 -3.35 -7.03
N VAL A 67 12.60 -4.13 -6.07
CA VAL A 67 12.63 -3.75 -4.65
C VAL A 67 14.08 -3.66 -4.17
N ARG A 68 14.55 -2.44 -3.91
CA ARG A 68 15.93 -2.15 -3.50
C ARG A 68 16.03 -1.94 -1.99
N HIS A 69 15.53 -2.87 -1.21
CA HIS A 69 15.72 -2.80 0.22
C HIS A 69 17.06 -3.43 0.57
N GLY A 70 18.01 -2.58 0.95
CA GLY A 70 19.30 -2.99 1.48
C GLY A 70 19.24 -3.50 2.91
N GLY A 71 18.06 -3.81 3.40
CA GLY A 71 17.82 -4.26 4.76
C GLY A 71 18.04 -5.75 4.96
N PRO A 72 17.86 -6.22 6.20
CA PRO A 72 18.09 -7.63 6.55
C PRO A 72 17.09 -8.59 5.89
N TYR A 73 16.00 -8.08 5.33
CA TYR A 73 15.02 -8.86 4.60
C TYR A 73 15.01 -8.48 3.12
N HIS A 74 15.88 -9.12 2.38
CA HIS A 74 15.93 -8.93 0.93
C HIS A 74 15.20 -10.09 0.25
N ASP A 75 14.02 -9.82 -0.32
CA ASP A 75 13.25 -10.76 -1.12
C ASP A 75 13.03 -10.21 -2.52
N PRO A 76 13.88 -10.60 -3.50
CA PRO A 76 13.77 -10.08 -4.86
C PRO A 76 12.53 -10.57 -5.61
N TRP A 77 11.79 -11.53 -5.06
CA TRP A 77 10.60 -12.09 -5.66
C TRP A 77 9.32 -11.50 -5.10
N ALA A 78 9.38 -10.80 -3.97
CA ALA A 78 8.22 -10.18 -3.36
C ALA A 78 7.81 -8.89 -4.07
N ALA A 79 6.52 -8.67 -4.19
CA ALA A 79 5.98 -7.33 -4.43
C ALA A 79 6.00 -6.55 -3.10
N TYR A 80 6.06 -5.23 -3.18
CA TYR A 80 6.07 -4.37 -2.00
C TYR A 80 4.93 -3.36 -2.07
N LEU A 81 4.05 -3.36 -1.08
CA LEU A 81 3.07 -2.30 -0.88
C LEU A 81 3.76 -1.17 -0.13
N TRP A 82 4.20 -0.16 -0.89
CA TRP A 82 5.05 0.89 -0.35
C TRP A 82 4.26 1.92 0.44
N ARG A 83 3.10 2.33 -0.10
CA ARG A 83 2.23 3.29 0.59
C ARG A 83 0.77 3.03 0.27
N LEU A 84 -0.05 3.19 1.29
CA LEU A 84 -1.50 3.12 1.18
C LEU A 84 -2.11 4.13 2.16
N MET A 85 -2.96 5.00 1.65
CA MET A 85 -3.76 5.87 2.50
C MET A 85 -5.18 6.06 1.97
N ILE A 86 -6.10 6.20 2.89
CA ILE A 86 -7.48 6.66 2.64
C ILE A 86 -7.64 8.00 3.35
N ALA A 87 -8.15 9.00 2.66
CA ALA A 87 -8.41 10.33 3.21
C ALA A 87 -9.36 10.27 4.42
N ALA A 88 -9.13 11.14 5.40
CA ALA A 88 -9.82 11.14 6.68
C ALA A 88 -11.35 11.04 6.54
N ASP A 89 -11.94 11.83 5.65
CA ASP A 89 -13.40 11.89 5.45
C ASP A 89 -14.00 10.64 4.80
N HIS A 90 -13.16 9.73 4.32
CA HIS A 90 -13.58 8.50 3.64
C HIS A 90 -13.20 7.22 4.40
N GLN A 91 -12.58 7.35 5.57
CA GLN A 91 -12.24 6.20 6.40
C GLN A 91 -13.48 5.57 7.07
N GLY A 92 -13.33 4.32 7.55
CA GLY A 92 -14.41 3.60 8.22
C GLY A 92 -15.52 3.08 7.29
N ARG A 93 -15.30 3.08 5.97
CA ARG A 93 -16.27 2.64 4.95
C ARG A 93 -15.82 1.40 4.17
N GLY A 94 -14.80 0.70 4.66
CA GLY A 94 -14.27 -0.51 4.02
C GLY A 94 -13.31 -0.27 2.84
N TYR A 95 -13.00 0.97 2.50
CA TYR A 95 -12.12 1.27 1.36
C TYR A 95 -10.68 0.78 1.58
N GLY A 96 -10.17 0.81 2.81
CA GLY A 96 -8.87 0.25 3.14
C GLY A 96 -8.79 -1.24 2.83
N ALA A 97 -9.81 -2.01 3.22
CA ALA A 97 -9.91 -3.44 2.92
C ALA A 97 -9.97 -3.69 1.41
N SER A 98 -10.77 -2.92 0.68
CA SER A 98 -10.84 -3.01 -0.79
C SER A 98 -9.49 -2.69 -1.45
N ALA A 99 -8.77 -1.70 -0.94
CA ALA A 99 -7.44 -1.34 -1.45
C ALA A 99 -6.40 -2.45 -1.20
N ILE A 100 -6.43 -3.11 -0.04
CA ILE A 100 -5.60 -4.29 0.21
C ILE A 100 -5.92 -5.42 -0.77
N GLY A 101 -7.19 -5.67 -1.06
CA GLY A 101 -7.59 -6.63 -2.10
C GLY A 101 -7.00 -6.28 -3.47
N MET A 102 -6.99 -5.00 -3.85
CA MET A 102 -6.37 -4.54 -5.10
C MET A 102 -4.84 -4.75 -5.09
N ALA A 103 -4.17 -4.50 -3.97
CA ALA A 103 -2.74 -4.73 -3.83
C ALA A 103 -2.38 -6.22 -3.97
N ILE A 104 -3.16 -7.09 -3.33
CA ILE A 104 -3.00 -8.54 -3.43
C ILE A 104 -3.21 -9.01 -4.88
N ALA A 105 -4.28 -8.55 -5.56
CA ALA A 105 -4.52 -8.86 -6.96
C ALA A 105 -3.37 -8.40 -7.87
N THR A 106 -2.84 -7.21 -7.64
CA THR A 106 -1.68 -6.69 -8.38
C THR A 106 -0.45 -7.56 -8.19
N ALA A 107 -0.16 -7.97 -6.95
CA ALA A 107 0.96 -8.87 -6.67
C ALA A 107 0.79 -10.24 -7.35
N HIS A 108 -0.43 -10.77 -7.42
CA HIS A 108 -0.74 -11.98 -8.19
C HIS A 108 -0.53 -11.79 -9.69
N ASP A 109 -0.96 -10.66 -10.27
CA ASP A 109 -0.75 -10.34 -11.69
C ASP A 109 0.76 -10.27 -12.02
N TRP A 110 1.56 -9.78 -11.07
CA TRP A 110 3.03 -9.75 -11.16
C TRP A 110 3.68 -11.11 -10.85
N ARG A 111 2.89 -12.14 -10.54
CA ARG A 111 3.34 -13.47 -10.16
C ARG A 111 4.29 -13.47 -8.96
N ALA A 112 4.12 -12.52 -8.08
CA ALA A 112 4.89 -12.44 -6.85
C ALA A 112 4.45 -13.55 -5.88
N PRO A 113 5.35 -14.34 -5.31
CA PRO A 113 5.00 -15.34 -4.32
C PRO A 113 4.65 -14.74 -2.96
N ARG A 114 5.00 -13.48 -2.72
CA ARG A 114 4.79 -12.75 -1.46
C ARG A 114 4.52 -11.28 -1.70
N LEU A 115 3.73 -10.70 -0.81
CA LEU A 115 3.52 -9.25 -0.70
C LEU A 115 4.08 -8.77 0.64
N LEU A 116 5.00 -7.81 0.58
CA LEU A 116 5.61 -7.18 1.73
C LEU A 116 5.02 -5.79 1.96
N LEU A 117 5.01 -5.34 3.20
CA LEU A 117 4.77 -3.94 3.56
C LEU A 117 5.52 -3.58 4.86
N GLY A 118 5.81 -2.30 5.02
CA GLY A 118 6.28 -1.73 6.27
C GLY A 118 5.13 -1.06 7.01
N VAL A 119 5.01 -1.31 8.30
CA VAL A 119 4.06 -0.63 9.18
C VAL A 119 4.82 0.00 10.34
N SER A 120 4.46 1.23 10.70
CA SER A 120 5.09 1.93 11.83
C SER A 120 5.11 1.04 13.08
N ASP A 121 6.23 1.01 13.78
CA ASP A 121 6.38 0.28 15.05
C ASP A 121 5.75 1.04 16.25
N ALA A 122 5.10 2.16 16.00
CA ALA A 122 4.39 2.92 17.02
C ALA A 122 3.20 2.13 17.61
N PRO A 123 2.86 2.33 18.90
CA PRO A 123 1.77 1.60 19.54
C PRO A 123 0.39 1.79 18.88
N HIS A 124 0.16 2.92 18.18
CA HIS A 124 -1.08 3.24 17.48
C HIS A 124 -1.05 2.85 15.99
N SER A 125 -0.11 2.00 15.58
CA SER A 125 0.04 1.57 14.21
C SER A 125 -1.12 0.67 13.72
N TYR A 126 -1.21 0.52 12.40
CA TYR A 126 -2.22 -0.34 11.75
C TYR A 126 -1.81 -1.82 11.63
N ARG A 127 -0.86 -2.30 12.43
CA ARG A 127 -0.43 -3.69 12.40
C ARG A 127 -1.62 -4.66 12.45
N GLY A 128 -2.54 -4.49 13.41
CA GLY A 128 -3.72 -5.33 13.54
C GLY A 128 -4.67 -5.29 12.35
N PHE A 129 -4.72 -4.17 11.63
CA PHE A 129 -5.46 -4.06 10.37
C PHE A 129 -4.90 -5.04 9.33
N TYR A 130 -3.59 -5.04 9.11
CA TYR A 130 -2.94 -5.93 8.14
C TYR A 130 -2.98 -7.41 8.56
N GLU A 131 -2.85 -7.68 9.85
CA GLU A 131 -2.97 -9.05 10.38
C GLU A 131 -4.31 -9.73 10.02
N ARG A 132 -5.39 -8.96 9.93
CA ARG A 132 -6.71 -9.47 9.51
C ARG A 132 -6.75 -9.97 8.06
N PHE A 133 -5.81 -9.54 7.21
CA PHE A 133 -5.68 -10.03 5.83
C PHE A 133 -4.66 -11.16 5.69
N GLY A 134 -4.13 -11.67 6.80
CA GLY A 134 -3.17 -12.74 6.80
C GLY A 134 -1.71 -12.30 6.77
N PHE A 135 -1.43 -10.99 6.80
CA PHE A 135 -0.06 -10.52 6.97
C PHE A 135 0.46 -10.92 8.34
N ARG A 136 1.70 -11.39 8.38
CA ARG A 136 2.40 -11.75 9.60
C ARG A 136 3.65 -10.90 9.79
N ASP A 137 4.00 -10.67 11.03
CA ASP A 137 5.22 -9.97 11.40
C ASP A 137 6.43 -10.84 11.10
N THR A 138 7.42 -10.31 10.39
CA THR A 138 8.68 -11.00 10.12
C THR A 138 9.66 -10.94 11.30
N GLY A 139 9.40 -10.10 12.31
CA GLY A 139 10.32 -9.81 13.39
C GLY A 139 11.39 -8.77 13.05
N LEU A 140 11.42 -8.29 11.81
CA LEU A 140 12.41 -7.32 11.32
C LEU A 140 11.84 -5.91 11.34
N VAL A 141 12.68 -4.94 11.71
CA VAL A 141 12.38 -3.51 11.71
C VAL A 141 13.41 -2.81 10.84
N GLU A 142 12.93 -2.05 9.86
CA GLU A 142 13.74 -1.17 9.00
C GLU A 142 13.33 0.27 9.22
N GLN A 143 14.26 1.15 9.58
CA GLN A 143 14.05 2.60 9.73
C GLN A 143 12.94 2.98 10.71
N HIS A 144 12.34 2.30 11.48
CA HIS A 144 11.16 2.49 12.35
C HIS A 144 9.90 1.78 11.86
N ASP A 145 9.97 1.09 10.72
CA ASP A 145 8.87 0.29 10.22
C ASP A 145 9.10 -1.19 10.48
N ARG A 146 8.09 -1.83 11.01
CA ARG A 146 8.03 -3.28 11.16
C ARG A 146 7.64 -3.90 9.83
N LEU A 147 8.45 -4.84 9.35
CA LEU A 147 8.20 -5.51 8.09
C LEU A 147 7.19 -6.64 8.28
N MET A 148 6.14 -6.63 7.48
CA MET A 148 5.11 -7.65 7.45
C MET A 148 5.07 -8.34 6.10
N VAL A 149 4.68 -9.61 6.07
CA VAL A 149 4.65 -10.42 4.86
C VAL A 149 3.33 -11.20 4.75
N LEU A 150 2.81 -11.27 3.52
CA LEU A 150 1.72 -12.15 3.13
C LEU A 150 2.24 -13.14 2.08
N ASP A 151 2.14 -14.44 2.36
CA ASP A 151 2.42 -15.49 1.39
C ASP A 151 1.22 -15.63 0.43
N LEU A 152 1.47 -15.44 -0.87
CA LEU A 152 0.42 -15.41 -1.89
C LEU A 152 0.15 -16.79 -2.51
N ALA A 153 1.11 -17.71 -2.43
CA ALA A 153 0.97 -19.05 -2.94
C ALA A 153 -0.19 -19.85 -2.30
N ASP A 154 -0.53 -19.51 -1.05
CA ASP A 154 -1.58 -20.16 -0.27
C ASP A 154 -2.86 -19.32 -0.15
N THR A 155 -2.92 -18.15 -0.78
CA THR A 155 -4.11 -17.28 -0.69
C THR A 155 -5.15 -17.75 -1.73
N PRO A 156 -6.33 -18.23 -1.31
CA PRO A 156 -7.39 -18.64 -2.24
C PRO A 156 -7.79 -17.47 -3.13
N GLN A 157 -7.84 -17.67 -4.44
CA GLN A 157 -8.18 -16.66 -5.46
C GLN A 157 -9.59 -16.04 -5.28
N HIS A 158 -10.44 -16.59 -4.42
CA HIS A 158 -11.80 -16.13 -4.22
C HIS A 158 -11.97 -14.97 -3.21
N LEU A 159 -10.90 -14.49 -2.59
CA LEU A 159 -10.94 -13.26 -1.78
C LEU A 159 -10.79 -11.97 -2.62
N VAL A 160 -10.67 -12.11 -3.95
CA VAL A 160 -10.43 -10.99 -4.88
C VAL A 160 -11.71 -10.48 -5.56
N THR A 161 -12.85 -11.11 -5.31
CA THR A 161 -14.13 -10.81 -6.01
C THR A 161 -15.27 -10.43 -5.06
N GLU A 162 -15.09 -9.40 -4.25
CA GLU A 162 -16.24 -8.64 -3.71
C GLU A 162 -15.86 -7.17 -3.48
#